data_0d8b1ad79936a8dd85f423a142eb11a3
#
_entry.id   0d8b1ad79936a8dd85f423a142eb11a3
#
_cell.length_a   1.000
_cell.length_b   1.000
_cell.length_c   1.000
_cell.angle_alpha   90.00
_cell.angle_beta   90.00
_cell.angle_gamma   90.00
#
_symmetry.space_group_name_H-M   'P 1'
#
loop_
_entity.id
_entity.type
_entity.pdbx_description
1 polymer ?
#
loop_
_entity_poly.entity_id
_entity_poly.type
_entity_poly.pdbx_seq_one_letter_code
_entity_poly.pdbx_strand_id
1 'polypeptide(L)'
;MEITVMDTSNNGMSNQSVFMRILFGPIAVGLLLCAITAAYASGPANPVLRYSEVVFMYAADNEAYRAYNATFVAWGGASTAEQVKRHHDMGLRCTGTMWCLTAGAENIHKNAALRGACAVDIEGKPVEVPWLFDHTYEGTKTYFGCTNHPEFRSLCRERVREAMGGKADGLHVDDHLGTAGAAWWQGGGFCDWCMKAFREYLKENADREQLEKASVFDIENFDYRELVRKYATTRAQYKKVQHKIPLMELFLKFHVTAAAEHTRRLGLLAAEVTGHPVLLSANACIPNRAHEYVIRNLTHVVCEVGQNAPAGVENIDHAIEAYELATKLAKPLAATASGQDWAFVKKQKCEELVRFWIALAYAHGQRFMVPHPKRQWCFSSELGTHWYAAPIEAYAPMYRFIRAKSIWFDGFEAVELKQLNVAENVFCTARRRPDTGRIVLHVLNRNYDKDSKRFNPLAQVKISFEKSALKGVVNQATVASYDAKEQKIPVGRQNSAIEITIPELRLWTLVIFD
;
A
#
# COMPACT_ATOMS: atom_id res chain seq x y z
N MET A 1 -31.16 0.94 33.26
CA MET A 1 -31.17 2.25 32.58
C MET A 1 -32.62 2.73 32.63
N GLU A 2 -32.87 3.61 33.59
CA GLU A 2 -34.21 4.19 33.79
C GLU A 2 -34.34 5.43 32.91
N ILE A 3 -35.38 5.49 32.08
CA ILE A 3 -35.71 6.67 31.28
C ILE A 3 -37.01 7.21 31.88
N THR A 4 -36.93 8.41 32.46
CA THR A 4 -38.09 9.17 32.93
C THR A 4 -38.56 10.10 31.78
N VAL A 5 -39.76 9.91 31.30
CA VAL A 5 -40.42 10.81 30.37
C VAL A 5 -41.32 11.74 31.19
N MET A 6 -41.06 13.03 31.20
CA MET A 6 -41.99 14.05 31.73
C MET A 6 -42.92 14.53 30.59
N ASP A 7 -44.20 14.33 30.83
CA ASP A 7 -45.26 14.93 30.02
C ASP A 7 -45.74 16.20 30.73
N THR A 8 -45.69 17.34 30.05
CA THR A 8 -46.22 18.63 30.51
C THR A 8 -47.49 19.00 29.76
N SER A 9 -48.60 18.50 30.21
CA SER A 9 -49.90 19.17 29.93
C SER A 9 -50.68 19.36 31.23
N ASN A 10 -50.91 20.60 31.59
CA ASN A 10 -51.71 21.09 32.70
C ASN A 10 -53.14 20.52 32.64
N ASN A 11 -53.54 19.78 33.66
CA ASN A 11 -54.75 20.03 34.47
C ASN A 11 -54.96 18.89 35.46
N GLY A 12 -55.08 19.29 36.68
CA GLY A 12 -55.36 18.67 37.95
C GLY A 12 -55.84 17.22 37.99
N MET A 13 -55.29 16.58 39.01
CA MET A 13 -55.71 15.40 39.73
C MET A 13 -54.91 14.13 39.55
N SER A 14 -54.36 13.75 40.70
CA SER A 14 -53.93 12.42 41.16
C SER A 14 -52.74 11.78 40.43
N ASN A 15 -51.60 11.78 41.16
CA ASN A 15 -50.48 10.92 40.95
C ASN A 15 -50.87 9.42 40.99
N GLN A 16 -50.84 8.75 39.85
CA GLN A 16 -50.65 7.31 39.76
C GLN A 16 -49.50 7.05 38.75
N SER A 17 -48.34 6.70 39.28
CA SER A 17 -47.22 6.23 38.49
C SER A 17 -47.50 4.81 37.98
N VAL A 18 -47.69 4.69 36.63
CA VAL A 18 -47.78 3.41 35.94
C VAL A 18 -46.36 2.94 35.62
N PHE A 19 -45.84 1.98 36.31
CA PHE A 19 -44.59 1.28 35.99
C PHE A 19 -44.83 0.27 34.86
N MET A 20 -44.42 0.57 33.66
CA MET A 20 -44.39 -0.37 32.55
C MET A 20 -43.00 -1.04 32.50
N ARG A 21 -42.87 -2.24 33.05
CA ARG A 21 -41.67 -3.09 32.89
C ARG A 21 -41.70 -3.76 31.53
N ILE A 22 -40.88 -3.30 30.61
CA ILE A 22 -40.63 -4.03 29.37
C ILE A 22 -39.48 -5.01 29.62
N LEU A 23 -39.84 -6.29 29.80
CA LEU A 23 -38.89 -7.40 29.86
C LEU A 23 -38.44 -7.75 28.44
N PHE A 24 -37.32 -7.21 27.99
CA PHE A 24 -36.64 -7.76 26.82
C PHE A 24 -35.86 -9.01 27.26
N GLY A 25 -36.33 -10.18 26.84
CA GLY A 25 -35.63 -11.42 27.06
C GLY A 25 -34.34 -11.50 26.23
N PRO A 26 -33.34 -12.32 26.63
CA PRO A 26 -32.04 -12.44 25.96
C PRO A 26 -32.12 -12.82 24.46
N ILE A 27 -33.25 -13.36 24.00
CA ILE A 27 -33.51 -13.72 22.60
C ILE A 27 -33.66 -12.48 21.69
N ALA A 28 -34.22 -11.38 22.18
CA ALA A 28 -34.41 -10.16 21.39
C ALA A 28 -33.08 -9.41 21.15
N VAL A 29 -32.13 -9.47 22.10
CA VAL A 29 -30.82 -8.86 21.94
C VAL A 29 -29.95 -9.68 20.97
N GLY A 30 -30.06 -11.02 21.00
CA GLY A 30 -29.38 -11.90 20.06
C GLY A 30 -29.86 -11.72 18.61
N LEU A 31 -31.17 -11.55 18.39
CA LEU A 31 -31.73 -11.32 17.07
C LEU A 31 -31.38 -9.93 16.52
N LEU A 32 -31.28 -8.91 17.36
CA LEU A 32 -30.85 -7.57 16.94
C LEU A 32 -29.37 -7.54 16.58
N LEU A 33 -28.51 -8.24 17.33
CA LEU A 33 -27.09 -8.39 17.01
C LEU A 33 -26.87 -9.24 15.73
N CYS A 34 -27.65 -10.30 15.51
CA CYS A 34 -27.61 -11.07 14.29
C CYS A 34 -28.15 -10.28 13.07
N ALA A 35 -29.15 -9.42 13.25
CA ALA A 35 -29.67 -8.56 12.18
C ALA A 35 -28.65 -7.46 11.80
N ILE A 36 -27.92 -6.91 12.76
CA ILE A 36 -26.85 -5.94 12.53
C ILE A 36 -25.66 -6.61 11.81
N THR A 37 -25.27 -7.83 12.23
CA THR A 37 -24.20 -8.57 11.54
C THR A 37 -24.63 -9.06 10.15
N ALA A 38 -25.89 -9.41 9.93
CA ALA A 38 -26.42 -9.78 8.61
C ALA A 38 -26.55 -8.56 7.67
N ALA A 39 -26.90 -7.39 8.19
CA ALA A 39 -26.93 -6.13 7.43
C ALA A 39 -25.50 -5.67 7.04
N TYR A 40 -24.48 -5.98 7.85
CA TYR A 40 -23.08 -5.79 7.48
C TYR A 40 -22.59 -6.81 6.42
N ALA A 41 -23.20 -7.99 6.35
CA ALA A 41 -22.84 -9.02 5.36
C ALA A 41 -23.46 -8.76 3.97
N SER A 42 -24.47 -7.91 3.85
CA SER A 42 -25.13 -7.52 2.58
C SER A 42 -24.85 -6.09 2.15
N GLY A 43 -23.87 -5.41 2.77
CA GLY A 43 -23.36 -4.12 2.32
C GLY A 43 -22.72 -4.23 0.94
N PRO A 44 -22.59 -3.11 0.18
CA PRO A 44 -21.88 -3.14 -1.10
C PRO A 44 -20.51 -3.77 -0.89
N ALA A 45 -20.15 -4.72 -1.76
CA ALA A 45 -18.87 -5.44 -1.68
C ALA A 45 -17.73 -4.43 -1.50
N ASN A 46 -16.81 -4.69 -0.56
CA ASN A 46 -15.67 -3.83 -0.35
C ASN A 46 -14.97 -3.54 -1.69
N PRO A 47 -14.67 -2.29 -2.00
CA PRO A 47 -14.02 -1.95 -3.26
C PRO A 47 -12.67 -2.66 -3.37
N VAL A 48 -12.35 -3.21 -4.55
CA VAL A 48 -11.13 -3.96 -4.80
C VAL A 48 -10.36 -3.33 -5.96
N LEU A 49 -9.04 -3.32 -5.87
CA LEU A 49 -8.15 -2.98 -6.97
C LEU A 49 -7.93 -4.23 -7.84
N ARG A 50 -8.44 -4.23 -9.09
CA ARG A 50 -8.35 -5.36 -10.00
C ARG A 50 -6.93 -5.56 -10.52
N TYR A 51 -6.58 -6.77 -10.91
CA TYR A 51 -5.25 -7.09 -11.44
C TYR A 51 -4.96 -6.35 -12.76
N SER A 52 -5.92 -6.20 -13.65
CA SER A 52 -5.78 -5.48 -14.92
C SER A 52 -5.91 -3.95 -14.81
N GLU A 53 -5.99 -3.38 -13.62
CA GLU A 53 -6.08 -1.92 -13.46
C GLU A 53 -4.84 -1.23 -14.01
N VAL A 54 -5.08 -0.12 -14.70
CA VAL A 54 -4.05 0.81 -15.17
C VAL A 54 -4.07 2.04 -14.27
N VAL A 55 -3.04 2.13 -13.44
CA VAL A 55 -3.00 3.02 -12.28
C VAL A 55 -2.05 4.19 -12.55
N PHE A 56 -2.56 5.40 -12.49
CA PHE A 56 -1.75 6.61 -12.44
C PHE A 56 -1.39 6.94 -10.98
N MET A 57 -0.15 7.35 -10.75
CA MET A 57 0.27 7.87 -9.45
C MET A 57 -0.43 9.19 -9.18
N TYR A 58 -0.27 10.17 -10.07
CA TYR A 58 -0.84 11.51 -9.96
C TYR A 58 -1.87 11.79 -11.04
N ALA A 59 -2.71 12.81 -10.80
CA ALA A 59 -3.64 13.28 -11.81
C ALA A 59 -2.92 13.75 -13.08
N ALA A 60 -3.45 13.34 -14.22
CA ALA A 60 -2.96 13.68 -15.56
C ALA A 60 -4.06 14.37 -16.40
N ASP A 61 -3.74 14.72 -17.63
CA ASP A 61 -4.74 15.21 -18.58
C ASP A 61 -5.53 14.05 -19.22
N ASN A 62 -6.65 14.42 -19.86
CA ASN A 62 -7.56 13.45 -20.45
C ASN A 62 -6.93 12.69 -21.63
N GLU A 63 -5.99 13.29 -22.33
CA GLU A 63 -5.27 12.65 -23.44
C GLU A 63 -4.40 11.50 -22.92
N ALA A 64 -3.63 11.76 -21.87
CA ALA A 64 -2.84 10.74 -21.21
C ALA A 64 -3.72 9.57 -20.73
N TYR A 65 -4.83 9.85 -20.06
CA TYR A 65 -5.74 8.79 -19.58
C TYR A 65 -6.26 7.91 -20.73
N ARG A 66 -6.65 8.51 -21.84
CA ARG A 66 -7.09 7.76 -23.05
C ARG A 66 -5.95 6.96 -23.67
N ALA A 67 -4.76 7.56 -23.79
CA ALA A 67 -3.60 6.90 -24.38
C ALA A 67 -3.22 5.60 -23.67
N TYR A 68 -3.38 5.56 -22.34
CA TYR A 68 -3.06 4.41 -21.51
C TYR A 68 -4.26 3.48 -21.22
N ASN A 69 -5.49 3.83 -21.60
CA ASN A 69 -6.71 3.18 -21.12
C ASN A 69 -6.75 3.14 -19.58
N ALA A 70 -6.44 4.26 -18.94
CA ALA A 70 -6.37 4.40 -17.49
C ALA A 70 -7.69 4.02 -16.82
N THR A 71 -7.61 3.51 -15.59
CA THR A 71 -8.78 3.08 -14.80
C THR A 71 -8.78 3.64 -13.37
N PHE A 72 -7.63 4.09 -12.89
CA PHE A 72 -7.49 4.51 -11.50
C PHE A 72 -6.39 5.57 -11.32
N VAL A 73 -6.64 6.55 -10.45
CA VAL A 73 -5.64 7.52 -9.98
C VAL A 73 -5.45 7.32 -8.48
N ALA A 74 -4.24 6.87 -8.08
CA ALA A 74 -4.02 6.28 -6.76
C ALA A 74 -3.49 7.24 -5.69
N TRP A 75 -2.78 8.31 -6.05
CA TRP A 75 -2.06 9.11 -5.06
C TRP A 75 -2.38 10.60 -5.16
N GLY A 76 -2.64 11.27 -5.96
CA GLY A 76 -2.93 12.71 -6.07
C GLY A 76 -4.16 12.93 -6.93
N GLY A 77 -5.22 12.17 -6.65
CA GLY A 77 -6.35 12.06 -7.54
C GLY A 77 -7.24 13.30 -7.53
N ALA A 78 -8.05 13.44 -6.50
CA ALA A 78 -9.09 14.46 -6.45
C ALA A 78 -9.51 14.76 -5.02
N SER A 79 -9.63 16.05 -4.69
CA SER A 79 -10.17 16.52 -3.39
C SER A 79 -11.51 17.25 -3.54
N THR A 80 -11.85 17.74 -4.74
CA THR A 80 -13.10 18.45 -5.01
C THR A 80 -14.10 17.60 -5.80
N ALA A 81 -15.39 17.89 -5.65
CA ALA A 81 -16.45 17.19 -6.38
C ALA A 81 -16.29 17.32 -7.91
N GLU A 82 -15.78 18.45 -8.38
CA GLU A 82 -15.51 18.67 -9.81
C GLU A 82 -14.40 17.76 -10.32
N GLN A 83 -13.30 17.65 -9.57
CA GLN A 83 -12.19 16.76 -9.93
C GLN A 83 -12.63 15.28 -9.92
N VAL A 84 -13.38 14.86 -8.91
CA VAL A 84 -13.95 13.50 -8.84
C VAL A 84 -14.87 13.24 -10.03
N LYS A 85 -15.81 14.17 -10.29
CA LYS A 85 -16.72 14.05 -11.44
C LYS A 85 -15.97 13.93 -12.76
N ARG A 86 -14.92 14.75 -12.97
CA ARG A 86 -14.08 14.66 -14.18
C ARG A 86 -13.46 13.27 -14.37
N HIS A 87 -12.98 12.64 -13.29
CA HIS A 87 -12.45 11.27 -13.36
C HIS A 87 -13.55 10.27 -13.68
N HIS A 88 -14.69 10.35 -12.99
CA HIS A 88 -15.82 9.45 -13.22
C HIS A 88 -16.40 9.56 -14.62
N ASP A 89 -16.50 10.78 -15.19
CA ASP A 89 -16.94 11.00 -16.58
C ASP A 89 -16.02 10.30 -17.61
N MET A 90 -14.79 10.00 -17.22
CA MET A 90 -13.83 9.23 -18.03
C MET A 90 -13.78 7.74 -17.67
N GLY A 91 -14.63 7.27 -16.77
CA GLY A 91 -14.62 5.89 -16.29
C GLY A 91 -13.47 5.56 -15.34
N LEU A 92 -12.78 6.56 -14.77
CA LEU A 92 -11.71 6.36 -13.80
C LEU A 92 -12.25 6.43 -12.39
N ARG A 93 -11.72 5.58 -11.52
CA ARG A 93 -11.79 5.77 -10.07
C ARG A 93 -10.62 6.65 -9.61
N CYS A 94 -10.77 7.31 -8.45
CA CYS A 94 -9.70 8.16 -7.91
C CYS A 94 -9.70 8.16 -6.37
N THR A 95 -8.54 8.49 -5.80
CA THR A 95 -8.40 8.72 -4.36
C THR A 95 -8.32 10.20 -4.05
N GLY A 96 -8.90 10.58 -2.90
CA GLY A 96 -8.49 11.78 -2.18
C GLY A 96 -7.20 11.47 -1.41
N THR A 97 -6.24 12.38 -1.42
CA THR A 97 -4.97 12.17 -0.72
C THR A 97 -4.90 13.02 0.53
N MET A 98 -4.77 12.35 1.66
CA MET A 98 -4.38 12.99 2.90
C MET A 98 -2.86 13.12 2.93
N TRP A 99 -2.38 14.36 2.98
CA TRP A 99 -0.95 14.62 3.08
C TRP A 99 -0.41 14.10 4.42
N CYS A 100 0.53 13.23 4.40
CA CYS A 100 1.41 12.67 5.43
C CYS A 100 0.89 12.65 6.89
N LEU A 101 1.23 11.61 7.64
CA LEU A 101 1.24 11.64 9.11
C LEU A 101 2.45 12.43 9.63
N THR A 102 2.73 13.55 8.99
CA THR A 102 3.74 14.53 9.40
C THR A 102 3.06 15.82 9.84
N ALA A 103 3.66 16.49 10.82
CA ALA A 103 3.34 17.87 11.13
C ALA A 103 4.12 18.75 10.15
N GLY A 104 3.51 19.17 9.07
CA GLY A 104 4.15 19.96 8.02
C GLY A 104 4.65 21.32 8.52
N ALA A 105 5.76 21.79 7.97
CA ALA A 105 6.48 23.00 8.40
C ALA A 105 5.56 24.23 8.52
N GLU A 106 4.71 24.47 7.52
CA GLU A 106 3.76 25.59 7.52
C GLU A 106 2.71 25.47 8.64
N ASN A 107 2.16 24.26 8.86
CA ASN A 107 1.18 24.03 9.92
C ASN A 107 1.78 24.26 11.31
N ILE A 108 3.03 23.82 11.53
CA ILE A 108 3.75 24.02 12.79
C ILE A 108 4.08 25.51 13.00
N HIS A 109 4.46 26.21 11.93
CA HIS A 109 4.77 27.63 11.98
C HIS A 109 3.52 28.45 12.37
N LYS A 110 2.40 28.16 11.74
CA LYS A 110 1.12 28.87 11.95
C LYS A 110 0.38 28.47 13.23
N ASN A 111 0.65 27.28 13.77
CA ASN A 111 -0.04 26.75 14.95
C ASN A 111 0.95 26.15 15.97
N ALA A 112 1.23 26.93 17.03
CA ALA A 112 2.16 26.52 18.09
C ALA A 112 1.73 25.23 18.82
N ALA A 113 0.43 24.91 18.92
CA ALA A 113 -0.06 23.69 19.55
C ALA A 113 0.41 22.45 18.78
N LEU A 114 0.52 22.52 17.45
CA LEU A 114 1.02 21.42 16.64
C LEU A 114 2.52 21.14 16.85
N ARG A 115 3.30 22.12 17.29
CA ARG A 115 4.70 21.87 17.68
C ARG A 115 4.79 20.93 18.87
N GLY A 116 3.90 21.09 19.86
CA GLY A 116 3.76 20.16 21.00
C GLY A 116 3.20 18.79 20.62
N ALA A 117 2.56 18.69 19.45
CA ALA A 117 1.96 17.47 18.94
C ALA A 117 2.88 16.67 17.98
N CYS A 118 4.15 17.07 17.86
CA CYS A 118 5.17 16.30 17.13
C CYS A 118 5.65 15.10 17.95
N ALA A 119 6.12 14.06 17.27
CA ALA A 119 6.86 12.97 17.92
C ALA A 119 8.21 13.52 18.43
N VAL A 120 8.57 13.21 19.67
CA VAL A 120 9.82 13.67 20.28
C VAL A 120 10.77 12.52 20.59
N ASP A 121 12.06 12.82 20.63
CA ASP A 121 13.12 11.91 21.07
C ASP A 121 13.25 11.89 22.61
N ILE A 122 14.25 11.15 23.12
CA ILE A 122 14.50 11.02 24.57
C ILE A 122 14.93 12.34 25.23
N GLU A 123 15.42 13.30 24.45
CA GLU A 123 15.77 14.65 24.92
C GLU A 123 14.55 15.60 24.91
N GLY A 124 13.38 15.14 24.43
CA GLY A 124 12.17 15.95 24.28
C GLY A 124 12.16 16.84 23.04
N LYS A 125 13.12 16.64 22.10
CA LYS A 125 13.21 17.41 20.86
C LYS A 125 12.34 16.79 19.77
N PRO A 126 11.60 17.61 18.96
CA PRO A 126 10.86 17.11 17.80
C PRO A 126 11.76 16.36 16.82
N VAL A 127 11.25 15.25 16.28
CA VAL A 127 11.97 14.38 15.34
C VAL A 127 11.69 14.79 13.91
N GLU A 128 12.73 15.26 13.21
CA GLU A 128 12.64 15.67 11.80
C GLU A 128 12.39 14.46 10.89
N VAL A 129 11.63 14.68 9.79
CA VAL A 129 11.43 13.70 8.72
C VAL A 129 12.59 13.80 7.73
N PRO A 130 13.50 12.80 7.66
CA PRO A 130 14.77 12.95 6.92
C PRO A 130 14.62 13.15 5.41
N TRP A 131 13.59 12.57 4.80
CA TRP A 131 13.35 12.68 3.35
C TRP A 131 12.57 13.93 2.94
N LEU A 132 12.06 14.71 3.93
CA LEU A 132 11.39 15.98 3.72
C LEU A 132 12.28 17.16 4.16
N PHE A 133 13.59 17.03 4.04
CA PHE A 133 14.58 18.01 4.49
C PHE A 133 14.46 19.36 3.76
N ASP A 134 13.96 19.37 2.54
CA ASP A 134 13.70 20.53 1.69
C ASP A 134 12.28 21.10 1.85
N HIS A 135 11.40 20.43 2.61
CA HIS A 135 10.05 20.89 2.93
C HIS A 135 10.07 21.77 4.19
N THR A 136 10.52 23.01 4.01
CA THR A 136 10.63 24.01 5.10
C THR A 136 9.71 25.21 4.85
N TYR A 137 9.32 25.90 5.91
CA TYR A 137 8.55 27.12 5.85
C TYR A 137 9.08 28.12 6.89
N GLU A 138 9.59 29.28 6.45
CA GLU A 138 10.16 30.33 7.30
C GLU A 138 11.12 29.78 8.38
N GLY A 139 12.06 28.92 7.98
CA GLY A 139 13.04 28.28 8.87
C GLY A 139 12.49 27.13 9.74
N THR A 140 11.18 26.90 9.73
CA THR A 140 10.57 25.74 10.39
C THR A 140 10.73 24.51 9.51
N LYS A 141 11.06 23.36 10.11
CA LYS A 141 11.21 22.07 9.43
C LYS A 141 9.94 21.23 9.53
N THR A 142 9.86 20.20 8.72
CA THR A 142 8.81 19.17 8.81
C THR A 142 9.20 18.09 9.80
N TYR A 143 8.30 17.76 10.74
CA TYR A 143 8.51 16.77 11.79
C TYR A 143 7.48 15.63 11.70
N PHE A 144 7.80 14.47 12.25
CA PHE A 144 6.82 13.41 12.44
C PHE A 144 5.72 13.88 13.40
N GLY A 145 4.47 13.71 13.02
CA GLY A 145 3.33 13.95 13.89
C GLY A 145 3.13 12.81 14.91
N CYS A 146 2.71 13.16 16.12
CA CYS A 146 2.42 12.14 17.13
C CYS A 146 1.02 11.57 16.97
N THR A 147 0.90 10.35 16.43
CA THR A 147 -0.36 9.62 16.24
C THR A 147 -1.10 9.30 17.56
N ASN A 148 -0.48 9.51 18.71
CA ASN A 148 -1.11 9.38 20.02
C ASN A 148 -1.57 10.73 20.61
N HIS A 149 -1.12 11.86 20.04
CA HIS A 149 -1.47 13.20 20.52
C HIS A 149 -2.84 13.65 19.97
N PRO A 150 -3.78 14.14 20.82
CA PRO A 150 -5.14 14.50 20.39
C PRO A 150 -5.16 15.62 19.34
N GLU A 151 -4.32 16.66 19.46
CA GLU A 151 -4.24 17.76 18.50
C GLU A 151 -3.80 17.26 17.11
N PHE A 152 -2.80 16.40 17.06
CA PHE A 152 -2.38 15.82 15.77
C PHE A 152 -3.45 14.93 15.17
N ARG A 153 -4.15 14.14 16.00
CA ARG A 153 -5.31 13.35 15.55
C ARG A 153 -6.44 14.24 15.03
N SER A 154 -6.64 15.43 15.61
CA SER A 154 -7.64 16.39 15.11
C SER A 154 -7.26 16.89 13.72
N LEU A 155 -6.02 17.33 13.54
CA LEU A 155 -5.49 17.72 12.23
C LEU A 155 -5.65 16.62 11.19
N CYS A 156 -5.34 15.36 11.54
CA CYS A 156 -5.54 14.25 10.61
C CYS A 156 -7.01 14.06 10.21
N ARG A 157 -7.95 14.20 11.15
CA ARG A 157 -9.40 14.12 10.84
C ARG A 157 -9.85 15.24 9.90
N GLU A 158 -9.36 16.46 10.09
CA GLU A 158 -9.63 17.59 9.20
C GLU A 158 -9.11 17.32 7.79
N ARG A 159 -7.86 16.88 7.67
CA ARG A 159 -7.26 16.49 6.38
C ARG A 159 -8.04 15.40 5.65
N VAL A 160 -8.57 14.39 6.38
CA VAL A 160 -9.43 13.36 5.78
C VAL A 160 -10.72 13.98 5.25
N ARG A 161 -11.38 14.88 6.03
CA ARG A 161 -12.60 15.55 5.56
C ARG A 161 -12.35 16.40 4.32
N GLU A 162 -11.22 17.10 4.27
CA GLU A 162 -10.80 17.87 3.10
C GLU A 162 -10.54 16.95 1.90
N ALA A 163 -9.72 15.91 2.08
CA ALA A 163 -9.37 14.97 1.01
C ALA A 163 -10.59 14.24 0.43
N MET A 164 -11.57 13.93 1.29
CA MET A 164 -12.77 13.18 0.91
C MET A 164 -14.01 14.06 0.64
N GLY A 165 -13.86 15.39 0.72
CA GLY A 165 -14.97 16.34 0.49
C GLY A 165 -15.59 16.23 -0.91
N GLY A 166 -14.81 15.84 -1.90
CA GLY A 166 -15.27 15.53 -3.26
C GLY A 166 -15.93 14.16 -3.42
N LYS A 167 -15.98 13.32 -2.38
CA LYS A 167 -16.49 11.94 -2.40
C LYS A 167 -15.73 11.04 -3.39
N ALA A 168 -14.40 11.08 -3.34
CA ALA A 168 -13.54 10.18 -4.10
C ALA A 168 -13.76 8.71 -3.70
N ASP A 169 -13.38 7.77 -4.57
CA ASP A 169 -13.59 6.33 -4.38
C ASP A 169 -12.68 5.73 -3.28
N GLY A 170 -11.65 6.46 -2.88
CA GLY A 170 -10.72 6.01 -1.84
C GLY A 170 -9.99 7.14 -1.15
N LEU A 171 -9.35 6.79 -0.02
CA LEU A 171 -8.41 7.62 0.71
C LEU A 171 -7.00 7.05 0.55
N HIS A 172 -6.06 7.88 0.12
CA HIS A 172 -4.64 7.57 0.18
C HIS A 172 -3.99 8.33 1.35
N VAL A 173 -3.22 7.62 2.19
CA VAL A 173 -2.48 8.19 3.33
C VAL A 173 -1.00 8.14 2.99
N ASP A 174 -0.42 9.29 2.72
CA ASP A 174 1.02 9.39 2.51
C ASP A 174 1.76 9.38 3.86
N ASP A 175 3.01 8.85 3.89
CA ASP A 175 3.84 8.73 5.12
C ASP A 175 3.05 8.28 6.37
N HIS A 176 2.38 7.17 6.26
CA HIS A 176 1.35 6.66 7.20
C HIS A 176 1.84 6.19 8.57
N LEU A 177 3.15 6.13 8.81
CA LEU A 177 3.68 5.61 10.08
C LEU A 177 3.71 6.67 11.20
N GLY A 178 3.85 7.97 10.89
CA GLY A 178 3.90 9.02 11.91
C GLY A 178 4.88 8.71 13.04
N THR A 179 4.39 8.64 14.29
CA THR A 179 5.22 8.31 15.46
C THR A 179 5.94 6.96 15.32
N ALA A 180 5.35 5.96 14.67
CA ALA A 180 6.00 4.68 14.47
C ALA A 180 7.25 4.81 13.58
N GLY A 181 7.22 5.66 12.56
CA GLY A 181 8.40 6.00 11.75
C GLY A 181 9.47 6.71 12.56
N ALA A 182 9.06 7.67 13.41
CA ALA A 182 9.99 8.33 14.33
C ALA A 182 10.64 7.33 15.30
N ALA A 183 9.87 6.43 15.90
CA ALA A 183 10.37 5.44 16.86
C ALA A 183 11.27 4.40 16.20
N TRP A 184 10.84 3.85 15.07
CA TRP A 184 11.52 2.74 14.40
C TRP A 184 12.85 3.16 13.77
N TRP A 185 12.90 4.34 13.15
CA TRP A 185 14.09 4.75 12.38
C TRP A 185 14.88 5.89 12.99
N GLN A 186 14.22 6.75 13.77
CA GLN A 186 14.82 8.01 14.20
C GLN A 186 14.99 8.14 15.71
N GLY A 187 14.60 7.14 16.51
CA GLY A 187 14.74 7.17 17.95
C GLY A 187 13.78 8.14 18.65
N GLY A 188 12.56 8.27 18.09
CA GLY A 188 11.47 9.07 18.66
C GLY A 188 10.44 8.26 19.43
N GLY A 189 9.29 8.88 19.72
CA GLY A 189 8.16 8.22 20.37
C GLY A 189 8.05 8.44 21.89
N PHE A 190 8.77 9.41 22.43
CA PHE A 190 8.89 9.64 23.88
C PHE A 190 8.04 10.79 24.43
N CYS A 191 7.00 11.27 23.72
CA CYS A 191 6.09 12.28 24.28
C CYS A 191 5.19 11.69 25.39
N ASP A 192 4.63 12.55 26.25
CA ASP A 192 3.79 12.11 27.37
C ASP A 192 2.61 11.24 26.94
N TRP A 193 1.98 11.56 25.81
CA TRP A 193 0.89 10.78 25.25
C TRP A 193 1.34 9.37 24.81
N CYS A 194 2.56 9.25 24.29
CA CYS A 194 3.14 7.95 23.96
C CYS A 194 3.46 7.15 25.24
N MET A 195 4.02 7.81 26.26
CA MET A 195 4.31 7.13 27.54
C MET A 195 3.06 6.64 28.22
N LYS A 196 2.02 7.46 28.27
CA LYS A 196 0.71 7.04 28.81
C LYS A 196 0.13 5.86 28.03
N ALA A 197 0.11 5.94 26.70
CA ALA A 197 -0.45 4.88 25.85
C ALA A 197 0.41 3.61 25.90
N PHE A 198 1.72 3.71 26.05
CA PHE A 198 2.61 2.55 26.18
C PHE A 198 2.41 1.82 27.51
N ARG A 199 2.14 2.53 28.62
CA ARG A 199 1.76 1.88 29.89
C ARG A 199 0.52 1.00 29.72
N GLU A 200 -0.53 1.54 29.10
CA GLU A 200 -1.76 0.74 28.85
C GLU A 200 -1.46 -0.46 27.94
N TYR A 201 -0.63 -0.28 26.93
CA TYR A 201 -0.21 -1.38 26.06
C TYR A 201 0.56 -2.47 26.81
N LEU A 202 1.45 -2.10 27.74
CA LEU A 202 2.20 -3.06 28.55
C LEU A 202 1.30 -3.91 29.45
N LYS A 203 0.22 -3.35 30.03
CA LYS A 203 -0.75 -4.09 30.85
C LYS A 203 -1.37 -5.29 30.10
N GLU A 204 -1.55 -5.15 28.79
CA GLU A 204 -2.21 -6.16 27.97
C GLU A 204 -1.22 -7.08 27.22
N ASN A 205 0.01 -6.62 27.00
CA ASN A 205 0.92 -7.27 26.05
C ASN A 205 2.27 -7.69 26.64
N ALA A 206 2.64 -7.25 27.85
CA ALA A 206 3.85 -7.67 28.53
C ALA A 206 3.56 -8.84 29.48
N ASP A 207 4.40 -9.85 29.44
CA ASP A 207 4.37 -10.90 30.44
C ASP A 207 5.15 -10.50 31.72
N ARG A 208 4.97 -11.28 32.77
CA ARG A 208 5.60 -11.03 34.07
C ARG A 208 7.12 -11.04 34.02
N GLU A 209 7.70 -11.96 33.26
CA GLU A 209 9.17 -12.09 33.13
C GLU A 209 9.76 -10.85 32.46
N GLN A 210 9.11 -10.34 31.40
CA GLN A 210 9.52 -9.11 30.69
C GLN A 210 9.49 -7.89 31.62
N LEU A 211 8.47 -7.76 32.47
CA LEU A 211 8.34 -6.67 33.43
C LEU A 211 9.38 -6.77 34.54
N GLU A 212 9.59 -7.95 35.12
CA GLU A 212 10.60 -8.22 36.15
C GLU A 212 12.02 -7.93 35.61
N LYS A 213 12.34 -8.38 34.40
CA LYS A 213 13.61 -8.10 33.74
C LYS A 213 13.86 -6.61 33.49
N ALA A 214 12.80 -5.85 33.27
CA ALA A 214 12.83 -4.39 33.13
C ALA A 214 12.77 -3.66 34.50
N SER A 215 12.66 -4.40 35.62
CA SER A 215 12.45 -3.85 36.96
C SER A 215 11.20 -2.97 37.08
N VAL A 216 10.13 -3.35 36.38
CA VAL A 216 8.83 -2.67 36.41
C VAL A 216 7.92 -3.39 37.41
N PHE A 217 7.85 -2.88 38.65
CA PHE A 217 7.03 -3.41 39.72
C PHE A 217 5.72 -2.62 39.89
N ASP A 218 5.68 -1.37 39.47
CA ASP A 218 4.51 -0.50 39.47
C ASP A 218 4.28 0.03 38.04
N ILE A 219 3.43 -0.66 37.30
CA ILE A 219 3.14 -0.31 35.92
C ILE A 219 2.30 0.97 35.78
N GLU A 220 1.51 1.31 36.81
CA GLU A 220 0.64 2.49 36.80
C GLU A 220 1.44 3.80 36.77
N ASN A 221 2.58 3.82 37.48
CA ASN A 221 3.48 4.97 37.55
C ASN A 221 4.72 4.83 36.68
N PHE A 222 4.82 3.76 35.88
CA PHE A 222 6.00 3.51 35.06
C PHE A 222 6.14 4.52 33.91
N ASP A 223 7.29 5.18 33.85
CA ASP A 223 7.71 6.00 32.71
C ASP A 223 8.89 5.35 31.99
N TYR A 224 8.64 4.88 30.78
CA TYR A 224 9.67 4.20 29.99
C TYR A 224 10.90 5.04 29.74
N ARG A 225 10.76 6.37 29.70
CA ARG A 225 11.89 7.32 29.55
C ARG A 225 12.91 7.19 30.69
N GLU A 226 12.47 6.92 31.90
CA GLU A 226 13.36 6.72 33.06
C GLU A 226 14.20 5.45 32.89
N LEU A 227 13.59 4.38 32.39
CA LEU A 227 14.34 3.15 32.07
C LEU A 227 15.35 3.42 30.94
N VAL A 228 14.93 4.08 29.86
CA VAL A 228 15.80 4.40 28.72
C VAL A 228 16.98 5.26 29.14
N ARG A 229 16.77 6.25 30.02
CA ARG A 229 17.84 7.17 30.51
C ARG A 229 18.95 6.46 31.28
N LYS A 230 18.70 5.27 31.82
CA LYS A 230 19.77 4.43 32.42
C LYS A 230 20.76 3.93 31.38
N TYR A 231 20.39 3.88 30.10
CA TYR A 231 21.21 3.42 28.99
C TYR A 231 21.66 4.53 28.05
N ALA A 232 20.83 5.56 27.87
CA ALA A 232 21.08 6.64 26.93
C ALA A 232 20.33 7.93 27.34
N THR A 233 21.03 9.05 27.39
CA THR A 233 20.48 10.38 27.69
C THR A 233 20.31 11.25 26.46
N THR A 234 20.92 10.86 25.34
CA THR A 234 20.79 11.57 24.05
C THR A 234 20.26 10.64 22.96
N ARG A 235 19.63 11.22 21.94
CA ARG A 235 19.16 10.49 20.75
C ARG A 235 20.27 9.68 20.07
N ALA A 236 21.46 10.27 19.96
CA ALA A 236 22.60 9.59 19.34
C ALA A 236 23.07 8.36 20.14
N GLN A 237 23.09 8.45 21.48
CA GLN A 237 23.37 7.30 22.35
C GLN A 237 22.25 6.25 22.23
N TYR A 238 21.00 6.68 22.31
CA TYR A 238 19.83 5.80 22.19
C TYR A 238 19.90 4.95 20.90
N LYS A 239 20.11 5.55 19.75
CA LYS A 239 20.21 4.81 18.47
C LYS A 239 21.32 3.75 18.46
N LYS A 240 22.38 3.93 19.23
CA LYS A 240 23.49 2.95 19.33
C LYS A 240 23.15 1.77 20.23
N VAL A 241 22.37 1.99 21.29
CA VAL A 241 22.15 0.99 22.35
C VAL A 241 20.72 0.49 22.46
N GLN A 242 19.77 0.99 21.66
CA GLN A 242 18.34 0.67 21.76
C GLN A 242 18.07 -0.84 21.81
N HIS A 243 18.81 -1.65 21.05
CA HIS A 243 18.65 -3.11 21.04
C HIS A 243 18.99 -3.80 22.38
N LYS A 244 19.63 -3.10 23.32
CA LYS A 244 19.96 -3.59 24.66
C LYS A 244 18.97 -3.15 25.74
N ILE A 245 18.06 -2.22 25.40
CA ILE A 245 17.14 -1.65 26.36
C ILE A 245 15.97 -2.62 26.57
N PRO A 246 15.65 -3.00 27.82
CA PRO A 246 14.49 -3.85 28.10
C PRO A 246 13.19 -3.24 27.56
N LEU A 247 12.23 -4.06 27.19
CA LEU A 247 10.93 -3.70 26.61
C LEU A 247 11.01 -2.99 25.23
N MET A 248 12.18 -2.87 24.62
CA MET A 248 12.33 -2.16 23.34
C MET A 248 11.49 -2.78 22.22
N GLU A 249 11.45 -4.10 22.13
CA GLU A 249 10.62 -4.78 21.12
C GLU A 249 9.13 -4.47 21.32
N LEU A 250 8.65 -4.48 22.55
CA LEU A 250 7.27 -4.09 22.89
C LEU A 250 7.01 -2.61 22.61
N PHE A 251 7.98 -1.73 22.86
CA PHE A 251 7.87 -0.30 22.54
C PHE A 251 7.73 -0.06 21.04
N LEU A 252 8.56 -0.68 20.22
CA LEU A 252 8.46 -0.60 18.77
C LEU A 252 7.14 -1.20 18.24
N LYS A 253 6.74 -2.37 18.77
CA LYS A 253 5.48 -3.03 18.42
C LYS A 253 4.27 -2.17 18.80
N PHE A 254 4.29 -1.54 19.98
CA PHE A 254 3.27 -0.58 20.39
C PHE A 254 3.08 0.53 19.34
N HIS A 255 4.17 1.15 18.90
CA HIS A 255 4.09 2.26 17.96
C HIS A 255 3.52 1.85 16.60
N VAL A 256 3.93 0.71 16.05
CA VAL A 256 3.38 0.24 14.76
C VAL A 256 1.94 -0.22 14.88
N THR A 257 1.55 -0.80 16.02
CA THR A 257 0.14 -1.15 16.29
C THR A 257 -0.73 0.10 16.41
N ALA A 258 -0.24 1.13 17.11
CA ALA A 258 -0.92 2.42 17.23
C ALA A 258 -1.08 3.14 15.88
N ALA A 259 -0.05 3.09 15.01
CA ALA A 259 -0.11 3.64 13.66
C ALA A 259 -1.13 2.88 12.78
N ALA A 260 -1.14 1.55 12.86
CA ALA A 260 -2.08 0.70 12.15
C ALA A 260 -3.54 1.01 12.53
N GLU A 261 -3.81 1.12 13.83
CA GLU A 261 -5.14 1.49 14.33
C GLU A 261 -5.53 2.92 13.95
N HIS A 262 -4.59 3.85 13.97
CA HIS A 262 -4.85 5.22 13.53
C HIS A 262 -5.24 5.25 12.05
N THR A 263 -4.48 4.61 11.17
CA THR A 263 -4.78 4.51 9.73
C THR A 263 -6.14 3.85 9.49
N ARG A 264 -6.48 2.78 10.23
CA ARG A 264 -7.80 2.15 10.16
C ARG A 264 -8.93 3.14 10.48
N ARG A 265 -8.76 3.96 11.54
CA ARG A 265 -9.74 4.98 11.94
C ARG A 265 -9.89 6.09 10.90
N LEU A 266 -8.81 6.47 10.22
CA LEU A 266 -8.88 7.42 9.10
C LEU A 266 -9.69 6.85 7.93
N GLY A 267 -9.53 5.56 7.62
CA GLY A 267 -10.34 4.87 6.61
C GLY A 267 -11.83 4.80 6.97
N LEU A 268 -12.17 4.55 8.25
CA LEU A 268 -13.56 4.59 8.71
C LEU A 268 -14.17 5.99 8.60
N LEU A 269 -13.42 7.02 8.97
CA LEU A 269 -13.85 8.41 8.82
C LEU A 269 -14.07 8.77 7.34
N ALA A 270 -13.21 8.30 6.44
CA ALA A 270 -13.38 8.50 5.01
C ALA A 270 -14.67 7.86 4.50
N ALA A 271 -14.99 6.64 4.95
CA ALA A 271 -16.25 5.98 4.63
C ALA A 271 -17.48 6.72 5.20
N GLU A 272 -17.36 7.27 6.41
CA GLU A 272 -18.39 8.12 7.02
C GLU A 272 -18.64 9.39 6.18
N VAL A 273 -17.58 10.10 5.77
CA VAL A 273 -17.67 11.32 4.95
C VAL A 273 -18.32 11.07 3.59
N THR A 274 -18.00 9.94 2.96
CA THR A 274 -18.55 9.59 1.64
C THR A 274 -19.93 8.95 1.70
N GLY A 275 -20.28 8.31 2.81
CA GLY A 275 -21.51 7.54 3.00
C GLY A 275 -21.46 6.12 2.41
N HIS A 276 -20.29 5.63 2.00
CA HIS A 276 -20.08 4.27 1.47
C HIS A 276 -18.66 3.76 1.76
N PRO A 277 -18.42 2.43 1.70
CA PRO A 277 -17.07 1.87 1.82
C PRO A 277 -16.12 2.44 0.77
N VAL A 278 -14.89 2.77 1.17
CA VAL A 278 -13.88 3.38 0.32
C VAL A 278 -12.65 2.49 0.20
N LEU A 279 -11.91 2.65 -0.89
CA LEU A 279 -10.54 2.15 -1.00
C LEU A 279 -9.67 2.86 0.03
N LEU A 280 -8.81 2.12 0.74
CA LEU A 280 -7.83 2.67 1.65
C LEU A 280 -6.44 2.23 1.22
N SER A 281 -5.58 3.17 0.94
CA SER A 281 -4.18 2.91 0.61
C SER A 281 -3.24 3.81 1.39
N ALA A 282 -1.97 3.43 1.41
CA ALA A 282 -0.91 4.23 1.96
C ALA A 282 0.37 4.03 1.13
N ASN A 283 1.25 5.05 1.17
CA ASN A 283 2.61 4.90 0.68
C ASN A 283 3.39 4.04 1.68
N ALA A 284 3.41 2.73 1.45
CA ALA A 284 3.94 1.74 2.38
C ALA A 284 5.10 0.97 1.75
N CYS A 285 6.32 1.14 2.28
CA CYS A 285 7.46 0.36 1.84
C CYS A 285 7.24 -1.13 2.10
N ILE A 286 7.55 -1.95 1.11
CA ILE A 286 7.45 -3.40 1.16
C ILE A 286 8.66 -4.01 0.41
N PRO A 287 9.39 -4.99 0.98
CA PRO A 287 9.21 -5.56 2.32
C PRO A 287 9.72 -4.60 3.42
N ASN A 288 8.92 -4.40 4.45
CA ASN A 288 9.34 -3.66 5.64
C ASN A 288 8.48 -4.05 6.84
N ARG A 289 9.10 -4.59 7.89
CA ARG A 289 8.40 -5.13 9.05
C ARG A 289 7.49 -4.10 9.76
N ALA A 290 7.90 -2.83 9.82
CA ALA A 290 7.09 -1.79 10.45
C ALA A 290 5.83 -1.48 9.63
N HIS A 291 5.92 -1.48 8.30
CA HIS A 291 4.79 -1.21 7.42
C HIS A 291 3.77 -2.36 7.37
N GLU A 292 4.20 -3.61 7.54
CA GLU A 292 3.30 -4.77 7.46
C GLU A 292 2.11 -4.68 8.43
N TYR A 293 2.29 -4.05 9.60
CA TYR A 293 1.20 -3.83 10.55
C TYR A 293 0.10 -2.95 9.97
N VAL A 294 0.47 -1.88 9.26
CA VAL A 294 -0.49 -0.97 8.62
C VAL A 294 -1.08 -1.61 7.37
N ILE A 295 -0.27 -2.27 6.55
CA ILE A 295 -0.67 -2.92 5.30
C ILE A 295 -1.87 -3.86 5.51
N ARG A 296 -1.94 -4.56 6.63
CA ARG A 296 -3.07 -5.45 6.95
C ARG A 296 -4.43 -4.73 6.97
N ASN A 297 -4.47 -3.44 7.29
CA ASN A 297 -5.67 -2.62 7.33
C ASN A 297 -6.01 -1.95 6.00
N LEU A 298 -5.10 -1.97 5.02
CA LEU A 298 -5.31 -1.36 3.71
C LEU A 298 -6.15 -2.26 2.80
N THR A 299 -6.83 -1.69 1.83
CA THR A 299 -7.45 -2.42 0.72
C THR A 299 -6.42 -2.76 -0.37
N HIS A 300 -5.44 -1.89 -0.55
CA HIS A 300 -4.31 -2.06 -1.46
C HIS A 300 -3.12 -1.22 -0.98
N VAL A 301 -1.94 -1.55 -1.48
CA VAL A 301 -0.70 -0.84 -1.19
C VAL A 301 -0.31 0.02 -2.38
N VAL A 302 0.15 1.23 -2.13
CA VAL A 302 0.86 2.06 -3.10
C VAL A 302 2.29 2.19 -2.59
N CYS A 303 3.29 1.88 -3.42
CA CYS A 303 4.66 1.75 -2.94
C CYS A 303 5.69 2.13 -4.01
N GLU A 304 6.75 2.77 -3.56
CA GLU A 304 7.99 2.91 -4.30
C GLU A 304 8.85 1.67 -4.05
N VAL A 305 8.97 0.81 -5.07
CA VAL A 305 9.77 -0.41 -5.02
C VAL A 305 11.09 -0.16 -5.73
N GLY A 306 12.20 -0.21 -4.99
CA GLY A 306 13.53 -0.06 -5.57
C GLY A 306 13.81 -1.14 -6.63
N GLN A 307 14.20 -0.69 -7.83
CA GLN A 307 14.45 -1.56 -8.98
C GLN A 307 15.95 -1.77 -9.23
N ASN A 308 16.81 -1.05 -8.51
CA ASN A 308 18.25 -1.07 -8.72
C ASN A 308 18.63 -0.82 -10.19
N ALA A 309 18.11 0.24 -10.76
CA ALA A 309 18.23 0.58 -12.19
C ALA A 309 19.67 0.45 -12.76
N PRO A 310 20.76 0.84 -12.03
CA PRO A 310 22.13 0.64 -12.52
C PRO A 310 22.51 -0.83 -12.74
N ALA A 311 21.91 -1.77 -12.04
CA ALA A 311 22.16 -3.20 -12.23
C ALA A 311 21.41 -3.79 -13.45
N GLY A 312 20.48 -3.04 -14.04
CA GLY A 312 19.67 -3.53 -15.15
C GLY A 312 18.67 -4.59 -14.69
N VAL A 313 18.75 -5.80 -15.25
CA VAL A 313 17.87 -6.94 -14.90
C VAL A 313 18.57 -8.01 -14.06
N GLU A 314 19.79 -7.75 -13.60
CA GLU A 314 20.60 -8.74 -12.87
C GLU A 314 20.21 -8.86 -11.39
N ASN A 315 19.79 -7.75 -10.78
CA ASN A 315 19.45 -7.71 -9.35
C ASN A 315 18.02 -7.20 -9.17
N ILE A 316 17.07 -8.09 -9.43
CA ILE A 316 15.61 -7.83 -9.33
C ILE A 316 14.97 -8.48 -8.10
N ASP A 317 15.75 -9.16 -7.27
CA ASP A 317 15.25 -9.96 -6.15
C ASP A 317 14.45 -9.14 -5.16
N HIS A 318 14.86 -7.90 -4.87
CA HIS A 318 14.13 -7.01 -3.99
C HIS A 318 12.73 -6.67 -4.51
N ALA A 319 12.59 -6.46 -5.82
CA ALA A 319 11.29 -6.18 -6.43
C ALA A 319 10.40 -7.45 -6.41
N ILE A 320 10.98 -8.62 -6.69
CA ILE A 320 10.28 -9.91 -6.61
C ILE A 320 9.80 -10.15 -5.17
N GLU A 321 10.66 -9.99 -4.17
CA GLU A 321 10.31 -10.14 -2.75
C GLU A 321 9.15 -9.24 -2.35
N ALA A 322 9.14 -7.98 -2.81
CA ALA A 322 8.04 -7.05 -2.56
C ALA A 322 6.72 -7.55 -3.17
N TYR A 323 6.74 -8.04 -4.41
CA TYR A 323 5.55 -8.54 -5.11
C TYR A 323 5.03 -9.83 -4.48
N GLU A 324 5.90 -10.75 -4.09
CA GLU A 324 5.55 -12.00 -3.43
C GLU A 324 4.98 -11.76 -2.03
N LEU A 325 5.57 -10.83 -1.25
CA LEU A 325 5.05 -10.45 0.05
C LEU A 325 3.67 -9.80 -0.06
N ALA A 326 3.43 -8.92 -1.04
CA ALA A 326 2.12 -8.36 -1.31
C ALA A 326 1.08 -9.45 -1.61
N THR A 327 1.47 -10.46 -2.40
CA THR A 327 0.66 -11.64 -2.70
C THR A 327 0.37 -12.46 -1.44
N LYS A 328 1.38 -12.73 -0.61
CA LYS A 328 1.24 -13.47 0.66
C LYS A 328 0.33 -12.74 1.66
N LEU A 329 0.37 -11.41 1.67
CA LEU A 329 -0.52 -10.59 2.50
C LEU A 329 -1.93 -10.44 1.91
N ALA A 330 -2.19 -11.01 0.73
CA ALA A 330 -3.42 -10.85 -0.04
C ALA A 330 -3.79 -9.38 -0.29
N LYS A 331 -2.77 -8.54 -0.54
CA LYS A 331 -2.93 -7.11 -0.81
C LYS A 331 -2.48 -6.77 -2.23
N PRO A 332 -3.40 -6.26 -3.06
CA PRO A 332 -3.01 -5.67 -4.33
C PRO A 332 -1.96 -4.57 -4.11
N LEU A 333 -0.89 -4.58 -4.89
CA LEU A 333 0.15 -3.56 -4.88
C LEU A 333 0.14 -2.79 -6.20
N ALA A 334 0.11 -1.47 -6.11
CA ALA A 334 0.41 -0.56 -7.21
C ALA A 334 1.82 0.03 -6.96
N ALA A 335 2.82 -0.53 -7.64
CA ALA A 335 4.21 -0.15 -7.48
C ALA A 335 4.61 0.98 -8.43
N THR A 336 5.58 1.78 -8.02
CA THR A 336 6.43 2.59 -8.91
C THR A 336 7.88 2.31 -8.56
N ALA A 337 8.83 2.66 -9.43
CA ALA A 337 10.24 2.61 -9.07
C ALA A 337 10.59 3.72 -8.06
N SER A 338 11.71 3.57 -7.36
CA SER A 338 12.20 4.61 -6.45
C SER A 338 12.55 5.91 -7.21
N GLY A 339 12.58 7.03 -6.48
CA GLY A 339 12.99 8.30 -7.08
C GLY A 339 14.39 8.26 -7.68
N GLN A 340 15.30 7.49 -7.08
CA GLN A 340 16.65 7.27 -7.59
C GLN A 340 16.66 6.48 -8.90
N ASP A 341 15.84 5.44 -9.01
CA ASP A 341 15.69 4.68 -10.25
C ASP A 341 15.13 5.57 -11.37
N TRP A 342 14.12 6.39 -11.07
CA TRP A 342 13.57 7.35 -12.04
C TRP A 342 14.57 8.43 -12.46
N ALA A 343 15.42 8.91 -11.52
CA ALA A 343 16.51 9.83 -11.84
C ALA A 343 17.53 9.19 -12.79
N PHE A 344 17.84 7.89 -12.57
CA PHE A 344 18.71 7.12 -13.46
C PHE A 344 18.08 6.96 -14.85
N VAL A 345 16.81 6.57 -14.95
CA VAL A 345 16.08 6.43 -16.23
C VAL A 345 16.10 7.74 -17.01
N LYS A 346 15.78 8.87 -16.35
CA LYS A 346 15.84 10.21 -16.95
C LYS A 346 17.22 10.51 -17.52
N LYS A 347 18.29 10.24 -16.75
CA LYS A 347 19.68 10.51 -17.14
C LYS A 347 20.15 9.60 -18.27
N GLN A 348 19.80 8.30 -18.19
CA GLN A 348 20.30 7.28 -19.10
C GLN A 348 19.41 7.05 -20.34
N LYS A 349 18.16 7.52 -20.33
CA LYS A 349 17.16 7.27 -21.39
C LYS A 349 17.01 5.76 -21.68
N CYS A 350 16.73 4.99 -20.64
CA CYS A 350 16.62 3.51 -20.70
C CYS A 350 15.17 3.04 -20.50
N GLU A 351 14.25 3.50 -21.35
CA GLU A 351 12.81 3.22 -21.30
C GLU A 351 12.50 1.72 -21.37
N GLU A 352 13.32 0.93 -22.09
CA GLU A 352 13.12 -0.52 -22.17
C GLU A 352 13.28 -1.21 -20.82
N LEU A 353 14.17 -0.72 -19.96
CA LEU A 353 14.31 -1.22 -18.59
C LEU A 353 13.02 -0.99 -17.77
N VAL A 354 12.39 0.16 -17.94
CA VAL A 354 11.09 0.44 -17.29
C VAL A 354 9.99 -0.48 -17.82
N ARG A 355 9.99 -0.78 -19.13
CA ARG A 355 9.05 -1.79 -19.69
C ARG A 355 9.22 -3.15 -19.02
N PHE A 356 10.45 -3.55 -18.73
CA PHE A 356 10.71 -4.79 -17.99
C PHE A 356 10.13 -4.73 -16.57
N TRP A 357 10.28 -3.62 -15.83
CA TRP A 357 9.70 -3.48 -14.50
C TRP A 357 8.17 -3.56 -14.52
N ILE A 358 7.54 -2.94 -15.53
CA ILE A 358 6.09 -3.05 -15.76
C ILE A 358 5.71 -4.53 -15.95
N ALA A 359 6.39 -5.22 -16.87
CA ALA A 359 6.13 -6.63 -17.17
C ALA A 359 6.33 -7.52 -15.93
N LEU A 360 7.41 -7.28 -15.16
CA LEU A 360 7.75 -8.03 -13.94
C LEU A 360 6.65 -7.89 -12.87
N ALA A 361 6.17 -6.66 -12.61
CA ALA A 361 5.09 -6.43 -11.65
C ALA A 361 3.81 -7.19 -12.05
N TYR A 362 3.41 -7.09 -13.32
CA TYR A 362 2.24 -7.81 -13.82
C TYR A 362 2.47 -9.33 -13.87
N ALA A 363 3.67 -9.83 -14.11
CA ALA A 363 3.97 -11.25 -14.04
C ALA A 363 3.77 -11.81 -12.61
N HIS A 364 4.03 -11.00 -11.60
CA HIS A 364 3.79 -11.35 -10.20
C HIS A 364 2.38 -11.04 -9.70
N GLY A 365 1.45 -10.62 -10.57
CA GLY A 365 0.06 -10.30 -10.18
C GLY A 365 -0.11 -8.94 -9.53
N GLN A 366 0.89 -8.09 -9.62
CA GLN A 366 0.85 -6.74 -9.09
C GLN A 366 0.70 -5.72 -10.24
N ARG A 367 0.58 -4.43 -9.93
CA ARG A 367 0.45 -3.34 -10.90
C ARG A 367 1.69 -2.49 -10.82
N PHE A 368 2.16 -2.02 -11.94
CA PHE A 368 3.13 -0.95 -11.98
C PHE A 368 2.41 0.33 -12.39
N MET A 369 2.54 1.39 -11.60
CA MET A 369 1.91 2.66 -11.91
C MET A 369 2.46 3.24 -13.21
N VAL A 370 1.58 3.87 -13.96
CA VAL A 370 1.94 4.47 -15.26
C VAL A 370 3.04 5.52 -15.06
N PRO A 371 4.18 5.40 -15.77
CA PRO A 371 5.19 6.45 -15.80
C PRO A 371 4.57 7.76 -16.26
N HIS A 372 4.57 8.79 -15.38
CA HIS A 372 3.77 9.99 -15.61
C HIS A 372 4.29 10.84 -16.77
N PRO A 373 3.47 11.18 -17.78
CA PRO A 373 3.94 11.79 -19.01
C PRO A 373 4.49 13.23 -18.86
N LYS A 374 4.20 13.89 -17.74
CA LYS A 374 4.67 15.26 -17.49
C LYS A 374 5.50 15.40 -16.22
N ARG A 375 5.24 14.58 -15.19
CA ARG A 375 5.82 14.77 -13.86
C ARG A 375 6.00 13.45 -13.11
N GLN A 376 6.76 12.53 -13.68
CA GLN A 376 7.23 11.37 -12.93
C GLN A 376 8.22 11.84 -11.87
N TRP A 377 7.93 11.56 -10.62
CA TRP A 377 8.77 11.95 -9.49
C TRP A 377 10.14 11.29 -9.56
N CYS A 378 11.18 12.10 -9.38
CA CYS A 378 12.58 11.70 -9.30
C CYS A 378 13.22 12.29 -8.05
N PHE A 379 14.20 11.59 -7.53
CA PHE A 379 15.03 12.08 -6.44
C PHE A 379 16.49 11.73 -6.65
N SER A 380 17.37 12.68 -6.39
CA SER A 380 18.81 12.42 -6.32
C SER A 380 19.44 13.28 -5.21
N SER A 381 20.55 12.81 -4.65
CA SER A 381 21.30 13.56 -3.64
C SER A 381 21.84 14.89 -4.15
N GLU A 382 22.06 15.01 -5.46
CA GLU A 382 22.58 16.20 -6.13
C GLU A 382 21.48 17.25 -6.37
N LEU A 383 20.31 16.82 -6.88
CA LEU A 383 19.25 17.71 -7.35
C LEU A 383 18.03 17.77 -6.40
N GLY A 384 18.01 16.93 -5.35
CA GLY A 384 16.80 16.77 -4.54
C GLY A 384 15.63 16.23 -5.36
N THR A 385 14.42 16.66 -5.04
CA THR A 385 13.20 16.32 -5.80
C THR A 385 13.18 17.03 -7.16
N HIS A 386 12.97 16.26 -8.22
CA HIS A 386 12.83 16.78 -9.59
C HIS A 386 11.90 15.88 -10.43
N TRP A 387 11.71 16.19 -11.71
CA TRP A 387 10.66 15.58 -12.52
C TRP A 387 11.20 15.04 -13.85
N TYR A 388 10.61 13.93 -14.29
CA TYR A 388 10.83 13.32 -15.60
C TYR A 388 9.51 13.30 -16.38
N ALA A 389 9.53 13.74 -17.63
CA ALA A 389 8.41 13.58 -18.54
C ALA A 389 8.57 12.25 -19.28
N ALA A 390 7.84 11.24 -18.86
CA ALA A 390 7.92 9.90 -19.43
C ALA A 390 7.22 9.86 -20.80
N PRO A 391 7.86 9.35 -21.89
CA PRO A 391 7.25 9.31 -23.21
C PRO A 391 6.07 8.33 -23.27
N ILE A 392 4.90 8.83 -23.70
CA ILE A 392 3.65 8.04 -23.75
C ILE A 392 3.82 6.83 -24.68
N GLU A 393 4.43 7.04 -25.85
CA GLU A 393 4.64 6.02 -26.87
C GLU A 393 5.51 4.85 -26.40
N ALA A 394 6.38 5.10 -25.43
CA ALA A 394 7.22 4.06 -24.85
C ALA A 394 6.45 3.05 -24.00
N TYR A 395 5.40 3.48 -23.32
CA TYR A 395 4.76 2.66 -22.27
C TYR A 395 3.28 2.35 -22.54
N ALA A 396 2.54 3.25 -23.16
CA ALA A 396 1.10 3.08 -23.40
C ALA A 396 0.72 1.78 -24.13
N PRO A 397 1.51 1.25 -25.09
CA PRO A 397 1.19 -0.03 -25.73
C PRO A 397 1.05 -1.19 -24.75
N MET A 398 1.90 -1.25 -23.70
CA MET A 398 1.83 -2.31 -22.68
C MET A 398 0.55 -2.23 -21.87
N TYR A 399 0.17 -1.04 -21.42
CA TYR A 399 -1.04 -0.84 -20.62
C TYR A 399 -2.32 -1.08 -21.43
N ARG A 400 -2.35 -0.67 -22.71
CA ARG A 400 -3.44 -1.02 -23.62
C ARG A 400 -3.57 -2.53 -23.82
N PHE A 401 -2.43 -3.24 -23.95
CA PHE A 401 -2.42 -4.70 -24.03
C PHE A 401 -2.99 -5.34 -22.74
N ILE A 402 -2.57 -4.90 -21.56
CA ILE A 402 -3.12 -5.40 -20.29
C ILE A 402 -4.63 -5.21 -20.24
N ARG A 403 -5.14 -4.04 -20.64
CA ARG A 403 -6.58 -3.78 -20.67
C ARG A 403 -7.32 -4.64 -21.70
N ALA A 404 -6.77 -4.78 -22.89
CA ALA A 404 -7.35 -5.63 -23.93
C ALA A 404 -7.39 -7.11 -23.56
N LYS A 405 -6.43 -7.55 -22.74
CA LYS A 405 -6.31 -8.93 -22.26
C LYS A 405 -6.77 -9.11 -20.80
N SER A 406 -7.58 -8.20 -20.25
CA SER A 406 -7.99 -8.19 -18.84
C SER A 406 -8.57 -9.51 -18.35
N ILE A 407 -9.26 -10.28 -19.19
CA ILE A 407 -9.79 -11.62 -18.87
C ILE A 407 -8.70 -12.65 -18.51
N TRP A 408 -7.44 -12.40 -18.90
CA TRP A 408 -6.29 -13.25 -18.61
C TRP A 408 -5.44 -12.72 -17.44
N PHE A 409 -5.88 -11.63 -16.85
CA PHE A 409 -5.31 -11.05 -15.64
C PHE A 409 -6.27 -11.20 -14.45
N ASP A 410 -7.49 -10.69 -14.59
CA ASP A 410 -8.44 -10.63 -13.48
C ASP A 410 -8.91 -12.03 -13.05
N GLY A 411 -8.80 -12.32 -11.76
CA GLY A 411 -9.17 -13.60 -11.16
C GLY A 411 -8.11 -14.71 -11.34
N PHE A 412 -6.92 -14.38 -11.84
CA PHE A 412 -5.80 -15.32 -11.91
C PHE A 412 -4.89 -15.17 -10.69
N GLU A 413 -4.57 -16.28 -10.05
CA GLU A 413 -3.72 -16.37 -8.86
C GLU A 413 -2.37 -17.02 -9.19
N ALA A 414 -1.34 -16.73 -8.41
CA ALA A 414 -0.04 -17.36 -8.57
C ALA A 414 -0.13 -18.89 -8.40
N VAL A 415 0.56 -19.62 -9.25
CA VAL A 415 0.70 -21.08 -9.15
C VAL A 415 2.13 -21.48 -9.46
N GLU A 416 2.68 -22.35 -8.64
CA GLU A 416 3.96 -22.98 -8.91
C GLU A 416 3.78 -24.13 -9.89
N LEU A 417 4.58 -24.16 -10.96
CA LEU A 417 4.64 -25.26 -11.91
C LEU A 417 5.78 -26.20 -11.53
N LYS A 418 5.45 -27.46 -11.29
CA LYS A 418 6.47 -28.48 -11.05
C LYS A 418 7.30 -28.72 -12.31
N GLN A 419 8.59 -28.95 -12.12
CA GLN A 419 9.54 -29.23 -13.21
C GLN A 419 9.56 -28.14 -14.30
N LEU A 420 9.30 -26.88 -13.90
CA LEU A 420 9.42 -25.75 -14.82
C LEU A 420 10.88 -25.63 -15.26
N ASN A 421 11.12 -25.75 -16.57
CA ASN A 421 12.42 -25.59 -17.18
C ASN A 421 12.36 -24.52 -18.27
N VAL A 422 13.21 -23.53 -18.15
CA VAL A 422 13.37 -22.39 -19.08
C VAL A 422 14.87 -22.06 -19.22
N ALA A 423 15.25 -21.37 -20.27
CA ALA A 423 16.63 -20.86 -20.43
C ALA A 423 16.99 -19.84 -19.33
N GLU A 424 18.25 -19.74 -18.96
CA GLU A 424 18.76 -18.85 -17.89
C GLU A 424 18.38 -17.37 -18.08
N ASN A 425 18.36 -16.92 -19.33
CA ASN A 425 17.98 -15.55 -19.69
C ASN A 425 16.47 -15.33 -19.88
N VAL A 426 15.65 -16.29 -19.42
CA VAL A 426 14.18 -16.22 -19.46
C VAL A 426 13.64 -16.29 -18.04
N PHE A 427 12.79 -15.35 -17.69
CA PHE A 427 11.99 -15.39 -16.47
C PHE A 427 10.58 -15.85 -16.80
N CYS A 428 10.04 -16.80 -16.04
CA CYS A 428 8.72 -17.35 -16.29
C CYS A 428 7.94 -17.52 -14.97
N THR A 429 6.76 -16.94 -14.90
CA THR A 429 5.78 -17.20 -13.84
C THR A 429 4.51 -17.77 -14.42
N ALA A 430 3.78 -18.52 -13.60
CA ALA A 430 2.49 -19.08 -13.98
C ALA A 430 1.38 -18.53 -13.08
N ARG A 431 0.22 -18.31 -13.68
CA ARG A 431 -0.98 -17.95 -12.97
C ARG A 431 -2.14 -18.84 -13.38
N ARG A 432 -2.99 -19.18 -12.42
CA ARG A 432 -4.14 -20.09 -12.65
C ARG A 432 -5.42 -19.38 -12.24
N ARG A 433 -6.46 -19.56 -13.03
CA ARG A 433 -7.81 -19.19 -12.67
C ARG A 433 -8.46 -20.33 -11.87
N PRO A 434 -8.78 -20.12 -10.57
CA PRO A 434 -9.21 -21.23 -9.69
C PRO A 434 -10.48 -21.94 -10.15
N ASP A 435 -11.48 -21.19 -10.64
CA ASP A 435 -12.79 -21.70 -11.06
C ASP A 435 -12.71 -22.59 -12.32
N THR A 436 -11.86 -22.23 -13.29
CA THR A 436 -11.74 -22.96 -14.57
C THR A 436 -10.51 -23.86 -14.64
N GLY A 437 -9.49 -23.58 -13.83
CA GLY A 437 -8.18 -24.23 -13.90
C GLY A 437 -7.32 -23.78 -15.09
N ARG A 438 -7.77 -22.78 -15.86
CA ARG A 438 -6.99 -22.20 -16.96
C ARG A 438 -5.67 -21.64 -16.46
N ILE A 439 -4.62 -21.76 -17.25
CA ILE A 439 -3.27 -21.28 -16.92
C ILE A 439 -2.85 -20.25 -17.95
N VAL A 440 -2.15 -19.23 -17.47
CA VAL A 440 -1.39 -18.27 -18.28
C VAL A 440 0.05 -18.23 -17.76
N LEU A 441 1.02 -18.32 -18.67
CA LEU A 441 2.41 -18.04 -18.35
C LEU A 441 2.73 -16.60 -18.72
N HIS A 442 3.43 -15.91 -17.84
CA HIS A 442 4.11 -14.66 -18.14
C HIS A 442 5.58 -14.98 -18.39
N VAL A 443 6.04 -14.75 -19.60
CA VAL A 443 7.41 -15.05 -20.02
C VAL A 443 8.12 -13.76 -20.37
N LEU A 444 9.22 -13.48 -19.66
CA LEU A 444 10.00 -12.24 -19.78
C LEU A 444 11.41 -12.57 -20.27
N ASN A 445 11.89 -11.76 -21.20
CA ASN A 445 13.25 -11.77 -21.66
C ASN A 445 14.17 -11.04 -20.65
N ARG A 446 15.27 -11.66 -20.22
CA ARG A 446 16.30 -11.06 -19.36
C ARG A 446 17.57 -10.73 -20.09
N ASN A 447 17.62 -10.89 -21.40
CA ASN A 447 18.80 -10.60 -22.23
C ASN A 447 18.92 -9.10 -22.53
N TYR A 448 19.11 -8.31 -21.45
CA TYR A 448 19.25 -6.85 -21.50
C TYR A 448 20.70 -6.46 -21.73
N ASP A 449 20.96 -5.69 -22.77
CA ASP A 449 22.27 -5.12 -23.06
C ASP A 449 22.34 -3.71 -22.42
N LYS A 450 23.23 -3.54 -21.45
CA LYS A 450 23.41 -2.30 -20.69
C LYS A 450 24.00 -1.16 -21.54
N ASP A 451 24.78 -1.48 -22.56
CA ASP A 451 25.45 -0.49 -23.41
C ASP A 451 24.45 0.08 -24.41
N SER A 452 23.75 -0.77 -25.15
CA SER A 452 22.70 -0.35 -26.09
C SER A 452 21.39 0.02 -25.38
N LYS A 453 21.22 -0.35 -24.09
CA LYS A 453 19.99 -0.14 -23.28
C LYS A 453 18.76 -0.81 -23.88
N ARG A 454 18.95 -1.97 -24.52
CA ARG A 454 17.91 -2.72 -25.23
C ARG A 454 17.91 -4.19 -24.82
N PHE A 455 16.76 -4.83 -25.04
CA PHE A 455 16.65 -6.28 -24.95
C PHE A 455 16.96 -6.88 -26.32
N ASN A 456 17.90 -7.83 -26.35
CA ASN A 456 18.15 -8.65 -27.53
C ASN A 456 17.08 -9.73 -27.61
N PRO A 457 16.28 -9.81 -28.69
CA PRO A 457 15.23 -10.81 -28.84
C PRO A 457 15.80 -12.25 -28.77
N LEU A 458 15.04 -13.14 -28.15
CA LEU A 458 15.37 -14.57 -28.07
C LEU A 458 14.50 -15.36 -29.04
N ALA A 459 15.12 -16.14 -29.91
CA ALA A 459 14.43 -17.01 -30.85
C ALA A 459 14.23 -18.41 -30.28
N GLN A 460 13.14 -19.08 -30.65
CA GLN A 460 12.85 -20.49 -30.35
C GLN A 460 12.96 -20.81 -28.84
N VAL A 461 12.32 -19.99 -28.00
CA VAL A 461 12.35 -20.15 -26.56
C VAL A 461 11.54 -21.37 -26.14
N LYS A 462 12.21 -22.39 -25.64
CA LYS A 462 11.58 -23.62 -25.15
C LYS A 462 11.21 -23.49 -23.69
N ILE A 463 10.00 -23.92 -23.34
CA ILE A 463 9.49 -24.00 -21.98
C ILE A 463 8.91 -25.40 -21.78
N SER A 464 9.28 -26.05 -20.69
CA SER A 464 8.65 -27.32 -20.31
C SER A 464 8.28 -27.33 -18.83
N PHE A 465 7.21 -28.06 -18.51
CA PHE A 465 6.70 -28.23 -17.15
C PHE A 465 5.83 -29.50 -17.04
N GLU A 466 5.52 -29.93 -15.82
CA GLU A 466 4.77 -31.13 -15.56
C GLU A 466 3.35 -31.07 -16.14
N LYS A 467 2.94 -32.11 -16.84
CA LYS A 467 1.63 -32.22 -17.50
C LYS A 467 0.43 -32.11 -16.55
N SER A 468 0.59 -32.52 -15.30
CA SER A 468 -0.45 -32.43 -14.26
C SER A 468 -0.90 -30.97 -13.98
N ALA A 469 -0.14 -29.99 -14.42
CA ALA A 469 -0.48 -28.58 -14.29
C ALA A 469 -1.71 -28.19 -15.14
N LEU A 470 -1.90 -28.80 -16.30
CA LEU A 470 -3.03 -28.52 -17.20
C LEU A 470 -4.19 -29.49 -16.96
N LYS A 471 -5.40 -28.96 -16.82
CA LYS A 471 -6.63 -29.76 -16.79
C LYS A 471 -7.06 -30.11 -18.22
N GLY A 472 -7.10 -31.40 -18.53
CA GLY A 472 -7.56 -31.88 -19.85
C GLY A 472 -6.47 -31.86 -20.94
N VAL A 473 -6.94 -32.03 -22.20
CA VAL A 473 -6.06 -32.10 -23.36
C VAL A 473 -6.03 -30.74 -24.05
N VAL A 474 -4.87 -30.06 -23.94
CA VAL A 474 -4.60 -28.82 -24.67
C VAL A 474 -3.60 -29.10 -25.76
N ASN A 475 -3.96 -28.89 -27.02
CA ASN A 475 -3.12 -29.17 -28.21
C ASN A 475 -2.48 -27.91 -28.77
N GLN A 476 -3.00 -26.73 -28.42
CA GLN A 476 -2.51 -25.43 -28.87
C GLN A 476 -2.52 -24.48 -27.71
N ALA A 477 -1.57 -23.53 -27.71
CA ALA A 477 -1.55 -22.38 -26.83
C ALA A 477 -1.52 -21.09 -27.65
N THR A 478 -2.07 -20.03 -27.11
CA THR A 478 -2.04 -18.71 -27.74
C THR A 478 -0.87 -17.93 -27.16
N VAL A 479 -0.01 -17.40 -28.02
CA VAL A 479 1.09 -16.51 -27.69
C VAL A 479 0.66 -15.08 -28.00
N ALA A 480 0.63 -14.21 -26.99
CA ALA A 480 0.19 -12.82 -27.10
C ALA A 480 1.22 -11.87 -26.45
N SER A 481 1.57 -10.80 -27.16
CA SER A 481 2.42 -9.72 -26.62
C SER A 481 1.90 -8.36 -27.06
N TYR A 482 2.41 -7.31 -26.44
CA TYR A 482 1.98 -5.93 -26.74
C TYR A 482 2.59 -5.39 -28.05
N ASP A 483 3.62 -6.02 -28.58
CA ASP A 483 4.46 -5.57 -29.71
C ASP A 483 4.52 -6.57 -30.87
N ALA A 484 3.73 -7.63 -30.83
CA ALA A 484 3.61 -8.62 -31.90
C ALA A 484 2.16 -9.10 -32.09
N LYS A 485 1.89 -9.63 -33.29
CA LYS A 485 0.59 -10.26 -33.57
C LYS A 485 0.43 -11.54 -32.75
N GLU A 486 -0.78 -11.73 -32.24
CA GLU A 486 -1.16 -12.96 -31.57
C GLU A 486 -1.06 -14.16 -32.52
N GLN A 487 -0.52 -15.27 -32.05
CA GLN A 487 -0.34 -16.48 -32.81
C GLN A 487 -0.61 -17.73 -31.98
N LYS A 488 -1.05 -18.80 -32.63
CA LYS A 488 -1.22 -20.12 -32.02
C LYS A 488 0.04 -20.95 -32.22
N ILE A 489 0.48 -21.62 -31.16
CA ILE A 489 1.61 -22.54 -31.20
C ILE A 489 1.14 -23.96 -30.77
N PRO A 490 1.77 -25.02 -31.29
CA PRO A 490 1.48 -26.38 -30.84
C PRO A 490 1.96 -26.61 -29.41
N VAL A 491 1.21 -27.41 -28.65
CA VAL A 491 1.58 -27.91 -27.33
C VAL A 491 2.05 -29.34 -27.46
N GLY A 492 3.36 -29.55 -27.35
CA GLY A 492 3.98 -30.86 -27.32
C GLY A 492 3.74 -31.56 -25.99
N ARG A 493 3.63 -32.89 -26.05
CA ARG A 493 3.48 -33.76 -24.88
C ARG A 493 4.47 -34.90 -24.98
N GLN A 494 5.45 -34.88 -24.09
CA GLN A 494 6.43 -35.96 -24.00
C GLN A 494 6.35 -36.59 -22.60
N ASN A 495 6.01 -37.88 -22.52
CA ASN A 495 5.88 -38.60 -21.25
C ASN A 495 4.97 -37.82 -20.23
N SER A 496 5.58 -37.30 -19.15
CA SER A 496 4.91 -36.53 -18.08
C SER A 496 4.99 -35.00 -18.26
N ALA A 497 5.67 -34.51 -19.33
CA ALA A 497 5.91 -33.11 -19.55
C ALA A 497 5.03 -32.49 -20.66
N ILE A 498 4.72 -31.22 -20.49
CA ILE A 498 4.25 -30.28 -21.54
C ILE A 498 5.48 -29.57 -22.06
N GLU A 499 5.55 -29.41 -23.37
CA GLU A 499 6.61 -28.62 -24.03
C GLU A 499 5.98 -27.64 -25.02
N ILE A 500 6.42 -26.39 -24.99
CA ILE A 500 6.06 -25.34 -25.94
C ILE A 500 7.34 -24.64 -26.44
N THR A 501 7.24 -24.09 -27.64
CA THR A 501 8.30 -23.25 -28.21
C THR A 501 7.72 -21.92 -28.65
N ILE A 502 8.14 -20.84 -28.00
CA ILE A 502 7.80 -19.46 -28.38
C ILE A 502 8.72 -19.09 -29.54
N PRO A 503 8.21 -18.71 -30.73
CA PRO A 503 9.07 -18.42 -31.89
C PRO A 503 10.03 -17.26 -31.66
N GLU A 504 9.54 -16.18 -31.05
CA GLU A 504 10.34 -15.00 -30.69
C GLU A 504 9.84 -14.40 -29.36
N LEU A 505 10.75 -14.17 -28.43
CA LEU A 505 10.52 -13.46 -27.17
C LEU A 505 11.29 -12.14 -27.20
N ARG A 506 10.58 -11.02 -27.42
CA ARG A 506 11.19 -9.68 -27.42
C ARG A 506 11.39 -9.16 -26.02
N LEU A 507 10.33 -8.89 -25.29
CA LEU A 507 10.40 -8.49 -23.89
C LEU A 507 9.44 -9.31 -23.01
N TRP A 508 8.15 -9.27 -23.28
CA TRP A 508 7.10 -9.89 -22.47
C TRP A 508 6.02 -10.52 -23.33
N THR A 509 5.73 -11.75 -23.02
CA THR A 509 4.76 -12.55 -23.74
C THR A 509 3.87 -13.30 -22.75
N LEU A 510 2.56 -13.34 -23.02
CA LEU A 510 1.62 -14.26 -22.39
C LEU A 510 1.53 -15.54 -23.22
N VAL A 511 1.62 -16.70 -22.57
CA VAL A 511 1.27 -17.99 -23.18
C VAL A 511 0.01 -18.49 -22.50
N ILE A 512 -1.06 -18.57 -23.25
CA ILE A 512 -2.42 -18.83 -22.78
C ILE A 512 -2.81 -20.23 -23.20
N PHE A 513 -3.15 -21.08 -22.22
CA PHE A 513 -3.66 -22.43 -22.44
C PHE A 513 -5.17 -22.41 -22.29
N ASP A 514 -5.86 -22.48 -23.41
CA ASP A 514 -7.33 -22.50 -23.53
C ASP A 514 -7.93 -23.89 -23.48
#